data_67d7a566942840a404c795622f6e7fa9
#
_entry.id   67d7a566942840a404c795622f6e7fa9
#
_cell.length_a   1.000
_cell.length_b   1.000
_cell.length_c   1.000
_cell.angle_alpha   90.00
_cell.angle_beta   90.00
_cell.angle_gamma   90.00
#
_symmetry.space_group_name_H-M   'P 1'
#
loop_
_entity.id
_entity.type
_entity.pdbx_description
1 polymer ?
#
loop_
_entity_poly.entity_id
_entity_poly.type
_entity_poly.pdbx_seq_one_letter_code
_entity_poly.pdbx_strand_id
1 'polypeptide(L)'
;MRIAYHCEDVVGARMAGPGIRAVELSRRLAARHEVTLVAEGVEDLTGEPFRGSRDLGAALKGADAFVAQGFGFPLTHLLRFRGRLVLDLYDPVQLEQLARMGPDPSPDQIVQVGYVRRRLQYLIRRADHVLCASAPQRAHWLGWMGACGRLSPRTLAGDPEASRLLAVVPFGLPEEPPRKNGSPLRHAIAASPDDRIALWAGGLWDWMDPALAVRATALARERVPRLKLALLAGQRPGTAAPKMRAAADEARAAAGPGVHFLDTWVPYQERGAWLLDADVAVSAHKPSLEAELAFRTRLLDCLWAALPAACTSGDFLAAEGERQGWARTASPGDANSLADAIVTLCEPAANEKARTLARVAAKERTWQRSADTVLGLLEQAPSERPVVIDRQTPAIAAAFARKAIRKLLR
;
A
#
# COMPACT_ATOMS: atom_id res chain seq x y z
N MET A 1 -12.36 -0.33 24.70
CA MET A 1 -11.52 0.90 24.56
C MET A 1 -12.11 1.79 23.48
N ARG A 2 -11.86 3.09 23.58
CA ARG A 2 -12.12 4.04 22.50
C ARG A 2 -10.85 4.22 21.67
N ILE A 3 -10.93 3.96 20.38
CA ILE A 3 -9.80 4.00 19.44
C ILE A 3 -10.04 5.11 18.44
N ALA A 4 -9.11 6.05 18.32
CA ALA A 4 -9.01 6.95 17.17
C ALA A 4 -8.08 6.31 16.14
N TYR A 5 -8.56 6.09 14.93
CA TYR A 5 -7.76 5.61 13.80
C TYR A 5 -7.61 6.74 12.79
N HIS A 6 -6.38 7.13 12.47
CA HIS A 6 -6.11 8.19 11.49
C HIS A 6 -5.62 7.59 10.17
N CYS A 7 -6.20 8.06 9.07
CA CYS A 7 -5.82 7.72 7.70
C CYS A 7 -5.44 9.01 6.95
N GLU A 8 -4.30 8.99 6.25
CA GLU A 8 -3.84 10.12 5.42
C GLU A 8 -4.52 10.18 4.05
N ASP A 9 -5.48 9.30 3.78
CA ASP A 9 -6.17 9.19 2.51
C ASP A 9 -7.68 9.41 2.64
N VAL A 10 -8.37 9.50 1.51
CA VAL A 10 -9.83 9.49 1.47
C VAL A 10 -10.34 8.09 1.79
N VAL A 11 -11.41 8.00 2.57
CA VAL A 11 -12.12 6.76 2.87
C VAL A 11 -13.51 6.77 2.27
N GLY A 12 -13.99 5.62 1.80
CA GLY A 12 -15.27 5.46 1.11
C GLY A 12 -15.10 4.92 -0.32
N ALA A 13 -16.02 5.27 -1.23
CA ALA A 13 -16.08 4.70 -2.58
C ALA A 13 -14.80 4.93 -3.42
N ARG A 14 -14.11 6.04 -3.19
CA ARG A 14 -12.90 6.43 -3.92
C ARG A 14 -11.59 6.11 -3.19
N MET A 15 -11.62 5.27 -2.15
CA MET A 15 -10.43 4.92 -1.38
C MET A 15 -9.40 4.14 -2.22
N ALA A 16 -8.12 4.40 -1.93
CA ALA A 16 -6.98 3.63 -2.43
C ALA A 16 -6.37 2.77 -1.30
N GLY A 17 -5.22 2.17 -1.51
CA GLY A 17 -4.57 1.26 -0.56
C GLY A 17 -4.60 1.72 0.90
N PRO A 18 -4.18 2.97 1.21
CA PRO A 18 -4.23 3.50 2.58
C PRO A 18 -5.64 3.51 3.17
N GLY A 19 -6.61 4.04 2.42
CA GLY A 19 -8.00 4.08 2.82
C GLY A 19 -8.61 2.69 3.04
N ILE A 20 -8.32 1.74 2.12
CA ILE A 20 -8.75 0.34 2.24
C ILE A 20 -8.23 -0.27 3.55
N ARG A 21 -6.93 -0.11 3.84
CA ARG A 21 -6.32 -0.60 5.08
C ARG A 21 -6.99 -0.02 6.31
N ALA A 22 -7.21 1.27 6.33
CA ALA A 22 -7.82 1.96 7.46
C ALA A 22 -9.27 1.50 7.70
N VAL A 23 -10.08 1.40 6.66
CA VAL A 23 -11.47 0.92 6.73
C VAL A 23 -11.53 -0.53 7.18
N GLU A 24 -10.75 -1.41 6.56
CA GLU A 24 -10.77 -2.84 6.84
C GLU A 24 -10.29 -3.17 8.27
N LEU A 25 -9.25 -2.51 8.75
CA LEU A 25 -8.81 -2.67 10.15
C LEU A 25 -9.82 -2.05 11.12
N SER A 26 -10.33 -0.85 10.84
CA SER A 26 -11.34 -0.20 11.70
C SER A 26 -12.59 -1.04 11.84
N ARG A 27 -13.08 -1.67 10.76
CA ARG A 27 -14.25 -2.56 10.77
C ARG A 27 -14.07 -3.73 11.74
N ARG A 28 -12.89 -4.35 11.75
CA ARG A 28 -12.62 -5.50 12.63
C ARG A 28 -12.30 -5.09 14.07
N LEU A 29 -11.61 -3.96 14.25
CA LEU A 29 -11.41 -3.41 15.60
C LEU A 29 -12.74 -3.00 16.26
N ALA A 30 -13.71 -2.53 15.46
CA ALA A 30 -15.02 -2.13 15.92
C ALA A 30 -15.87 -3.31 16.48
N ALA A 31 -15.51 -4.56 16.16
CA ALA A 31 -16.14 -5.73 16.76
C ALA A 31 -15.94 -5.82 18.29
N ARG A 32 -14.88 -5.21 18.83
CA ARG A 32 -14.53 -5.25 20.27
C ARG A 32 -14.37 -3.87 20.92
N HIS A 33 -14.28 -2.81 20.13
CA HIS A 33 -13.92 -1.46 20.58
C HIS A 33 -14.79 -0.40 19.93
N GLU A 34 -14.92 0.75 20.54
CA GLU A 34 -15.51 1.94 19.92
C GLU A 34 -14.45 2.61 19.03
N VAL A 35 -14.64 2.60 17.72
CA VAL A 35 -13.66 3.11 16.75
C VAL A 35 -14.19 4.38 16.07
N THR A 36 -13.34 5.41 16.02
CA THR A 36 -13.55 6.60 15.19
C THR A 36 -12.45 6.67 14.16
N LEU A 37 -12.81 6.46 12.89
CA LEU A 37 -11.90 6.60 11.74
C LEU A 37 -11.86 8.05 11.30
N VAL A 38 -10.68 8.66 11.36
CA VAL A 38 -10.43 10.05 10.98
C VAL A 38 -9.65 10.09 9.67
N ALA A 39 -10.18 10.80 8.67
CA ALA A 39 -9.54 10.95 7.37
C ALA A 39 -9.78 12.37 6.81
N GLU A 40 -8.91 12.81 5.88
CA GLU A 40 -9.08 14.12 5.21
C GLU A 40 -10.37 14.19 4.39
N GLY A 41 -10.73 13.09 3.71
CA GLY A 41 -11.96 12.90 2.98
C GLY A 41 -12.73 11.70 3.53
N VAL A 42 -13.90 11.98 4.12
CA VAL A 42 -14.84 10.93 4.55
C VAL A 42 -16.01 10.98 3.60
N GLU A 43 -16.16 9.93 2.80
CA GLU A 43 -17.32 9.68 1.94
C GLU A 43 -18.34 8.82 2.69
N ASP A 44 -19.38 8.37 2.01
CA ASP A 44 -20.42 7.57 2.64
C ASP A 44 -19.84 6.29 3.30
N LEU A 45 -19.94 6.26 4.63
CA LEU A 45 -19.59 5.12 5.49
C LEU A 45 -20.84 4.54 6.17
N THR A 46 -22.02 4.76 5.58
CA THR A 46 -23.30 4.25 6.08
C THR A 46 -23.24 2.72 6.19
N GLY A 47 -23.63 2.20 7.34
CA GLY A 47 -23.59 0.75 7.62
C GLY A 47 -22.24 0.22 8.13
N GLU A 48 -21.19 1.04 8.21
CA GLU A 48 -19.97 0.63 8.86
C GLU A 48 -20.12 0.58 10.39
N PRO A 49 -19.47 -0.39 11.08
CA PRO A 49 -19.58 -0.54 12.53
C PRO A 49 -18.74 0.47 13.32
N PHE A 50 -18.16 1.47 12.65
CA PHE A 50 -17.34 2.53 13.24
C PHE A 50 -17.84 3.92 12.81
N ARG A 51 -17.38 4.97 13.48
CA ARG A 51 -17.74 6.36 13.12
C ARG A 51 -16.68 6.97 12.19
N GLY A 52 -17.10 7.67 11.15
CA GLY A 52 -16.24 8.54 10.33
C GLY A 52 -16.15 9.95 10.91
N SER A 53 -14.96 10.57 10.84
CA SER A 53 -14.74 11.95 11.29
C SER A 53 -13.65 12.63 10.44
N ARG A 54 -13.67 13.97 10.40
CA ARG A 54 -12.56 14.80 9.88
C ARG A 54 -11.80 15.51 10.99
N ASP A 55 -12.29 15.44 12.21
CA ASP A 55 -11.71 16.13 13.37
C ASP A 55 -10.90 15.16 14.25
N LEU A 56 -9.58 15.14 14.03
CA LEU A 56 -8.66 14.34 14.81
C LEU A 56 -8.62 14.78 16.29
N GLY A 57 -8.75 16.10 16.56
CA GLY A 57 -8.71 16.62 17.91
C GLY A 57 -9.88 16.12 18.75
N ALA A 58 -11.08 16.14 18.18
CA ALA A 58 -12.27 15.59 18.82
C ALA A 58 -12.18 14.08 19.01
N ALA A 59 -11.69 13.33 18.01
CA ALA A 59 -11.54 11.88 18.08
C ALA A 59 -10.54 11.45 19.15
N LEU A 60 -9.46 12.21 19.37
CA LEU A 60 -8.45 11.93 20.39
C LEU A 60 -8.89 12.29 21.82
N LYS A 61 -9.92 13.12 21.97
CA LYS A 61 -10.43 13.51 23.29
C LYS A 61 -11.08 12.31 23.99
N GLY A 62 -10.33 11.76 24.95
CA GLY A 62 -10.76 10.60 25.72
C GLY A 62 -10.60 9.26 24.98
N ALA A 63 -9.82 9.22 23.90
CA ALA A 63 -9.42 7.97 23.28
C ALA A 63 -8.35 7.27 24.14
N ASP A 64 -8.51 5.96 24.30
CA ASP A 64 -7.57 5.09 25.02
C ASP A 64 -6.38 4.71 24.14
N ALA A 65 -6.62 4.62 22.82
CA ALA A 65 -5.58 4.32 21.83
C ALA A 65 -5.74 5.20 20.58
N PHE A 66 -4.60 5.51 19.97
CA PHE A 66 -4.49 6.21 18.71
C PHE A 66 -3.68 5.36 17.72
N VAL A 67 -4.34 4.85 16.69
CA VAL A 67 -3.69 4.18 15.57
C VAL A 67 -3.44 5.24 14.49
N ALA A 68 -2.19 5.61 14.30
CA ALA A 68 -1.78 6.64 13.36
C ALA A 68 -1.18 5.98 12.12
N GLN A 69 -1.94 5.96 11.03
CA GLN A 69 -1.41 5.54 9.74
C GLN A 69 -0.55 6.67 9.16
N GLY A 70 0.68 6.31 8.77
CA GLY A 70 1.61 7.27 8.23
C GLY A 70 2.13 8.29 9.26
N PHE A 71 2.38 9.52 8.81
CA PHE A 71 3.04 10.55 9.62
C PHE A 71 2.50 11.98 9.41
N GLY A 72 1.48 12.17 8.56
CA GLY A 72 1.03 13.48 8.08
C GLY A 72 0.19 14.30 9.07
N PHE A 73 -0.36 13.68 10.11
CA PHE A 73 -1.23 14.35 11.09
C PHE A 73 -0.49 15.40 11.94
N PRO A 74 -1.16 16.45 12.49
CA PRO A 74 -0.53 17.46 13.32
C PRO A 74 0.04 16.90 14.62
N LEU A 75 1.37 17.01 14.84
CA LEU A 75 2.04 16.47 16.04
C LEU A 75 1.61 17.15 17.35
N THR A 76 1.01 18.33 17.27
CA THR A 76 0.47 19.04 18.44
C THR A 76 -0.58 18.23 19.19
N HIS A 77 -1.31 17.36 18.50
CA HIS A 77 -2.26 16.46 19.12
C HIS A 77 -1.58 15.46 20.08
N LEU A 78 -0.35 15.03 19.79
CA LEU A 78 0.39 14.11 20.66
C LEU A 78 0.90 14.74 21.95
N LEU A 79 1.00 16.08 22.03
CA LEU A 79 1.45 16.76 23.24
C LEU A 79 0.49 16.53 24.43
N ARG A 80 -0.80 16.40 24.15
CA ARG A 80 -1.85 16.19 25.15
C ARG A 80 -2.36 14.77 25.21
N PHE A 81 -2.09 13.96 24.19
CA PHE A 81 -2.53 12.58 24.13
C PHE A 81 -1.73 11.71 25.10
N ARG A 82 -2.42 11.02 26.01
CA ARG A 82 -1.84 10.16 27.06
C ARG A 82 -2.10 8.67 26.80
N GLY A 83 -2.99 8.36 25.86
CA GLY A 83 -3.32 6.99 25.49
C GLY A 83 -2.18 6.29 24.75
N ARG A 84 -2.44 5.08 24.31
CA ARG A 84 -1.50 4.24 23.57
C ARG A 84 -1.37 4.72 22.13
N LEU A 85 -0.15 4.92 21.66
CA LEU A 85 0.15 5.28 20.28
C LEU A 85 0.62 4.05 19.51
N VAL A 86 -0.15 3.63 18.52
CA VAL A 86 0.21 2.61 17.53
C VAL A 86 0.52 3.34 16.23
N LEU A 87 1.75 3.22 15.73
CA LEU A 87 2.19 3.88 14.50
C LEU A 87 2.19 2.86 13.36
N ASP A 88 1.32 3.05 12.39
CA ASP A 88 1.20 2.16 11.23
C ASP A 88 2.09 2.65 10.07
N LEU A 89 3.29 2.06 9.97
CA LEU A 89 4.30 2.34 8.96
C LEU A 89 4.37 1.21 7.91
N TYR A 90 3.21 0.86 7.36
CA TYR A 90 3.08 -0.19 6.34
C TYR A 90 3.79 0.14 5.02
N ASP A 91 4.25 1.36 4.85
CA ASP A 91 4.93 1.85 3.66
C ASP A 91 6.25 2.52 4.06
N PRO A 92 7.38 2.23 3.38
CA PRO A 92 8.67 2.86 3.62
C PRO A 92 8.71 4.28 3.04
N VAL A 93 7.86 5.15 3.55
CA VAL A 93 7.51 6.49 3.03
C VAL A 93 8.71 7.38 2.71
N GLN A 94 9.83 7.28 3.44
CA GLN A 94 11.02 8.04 3.12
C GLN A 94 11.71 7.56 1.83
N LEU A 95 11.64 6.25 1.54
CA LEU A 95 12.18 5.68 0.30
C LEU A 95 11.26 6.00 -0.88
N GLU A 96 9.95 5.97 -0.67
CA GLU A 96 8.97 6.42 -1.66
C GLU A 96 9.22 7.89 -2.03
N GLN A 97 9.49 8.76 -1.05
CA GLN A 97 9.85 10.14 -1.33
C GLN A 97 11.13 10.26 -2.16
N LEU A 98 12.16 9.48 -1.84
CA LEU A 98 13.41 9.47 -2.60
C LEU A 98 13.20 8.94 -4.02
N ALA A 99 12.39 7.91 -4.20
CA ALA A 99 12.05 7.37 -5.52
C ALA A 99 11.29 8.38 -6.42
N ARG A 100 10.55 9.31 -5.80
CA ARG A 100 9.87 10.42 -6.52
C ARG A 100 10.80 11.58 -6.86
N MET A 101 12.00 11.64 -6.27
CA MET A 101 12.99 12.69 -6.53
C MET A 101 13.93 12.16 -7.62
N GLY A 102 14.21 12.99 -8.62
CA GLY A 102 15.27 12.71 -9.58
C GLY A 102 16.66 12.84 -8.94
N PRO A 103 17.72 12.63 -9.74
CA PRO A 103 19.10 12.76 -9.27
C PRO A 103 19.47 14.18 -8.81
N ASP A 104 18.74 15.20 -9.29
CA ASP A 104 18.96 16.61 -9.00
C ASP A 104 17.79 17.21 -8.19
N PRO A 105 17.65 16.86 -6.89
CA PRO A 105 16.57 17.37 -6.07
C PRO A 105 16.69 18.86 -5.81
N SER A 106 15.57 19.58 -5.85
CA SER A 106 15.55 21.00 -5.47
C SER A 106 15.86 21.18 -3.98
N PRO A 107 16.31 22.39 -3.55
CA PRO A 107 16.52 22.68 -2.13
C PRO A 107 15.30 22.41 -1.25
N ASP A 108 14.09 22.67 -1.75
CA ASP A 108 12.86 22.39 -1.02
C ASP A 108 12.63 20.88 -0.84
N GLN A 109 12.96 20.06 -1.83
CA GLN A 109 12.90 18.61 -1.73
C GLN A 109 13.90 18.06 -0.70
N ILE A 110 15.12 18.58 -0.66
CA ILE A 110 16.13 18.20 0.36
C ILE A 110 15.63 18.56 1.77
N VAL A 111 15.06 19.75 1.95
CA VAL A 111 14.45 20.16 3.21
C VAL A 111 13.29 19.23 3.60
N GLN A 112 12.48 18.81 2.64
CA GLN A 112 11.36 17.89 2.87
C GLN A 112 11.82 16.51 3.35
N VAL A 113 12.88 15.95 2.77
CA VAL A 113 13.48 14.68 3.23
C VAL A 113 13.95 14.81 4.69
N GLY A 114 14.65 15.88 5.01
CA GLY A 114 15.10 16.15 6.38
C GLY A 114 13.93 16.29 7.37
N TYR A 115 12.86 16.93 6.94
CA TYR A 115 11.64 17.08 7.73
C TYR A 115 10.98 15.72 8.01
N VAL A 116 10.74 14.89 6.99
CA VAL A 116 10.13 13.56 7.14
C VAL A 116 10.96 12.68 8.04
N ARG A 117 12.29 12.65 7.85
CA ARG A 117 13.19 11.87 8.71
C ARG A 117 13.05 12.25 10.18
N ARG A 118 13.12 13.54 10.52
CA ARG A 118 13.00 14.02 11.91
C ARG A 118 11.63 13.69 12.51
N ARG A 119 10.58 13.79 11.70
CA ARG A 119 9.24 13.49 12.11
C ARG A 119 9.06 12.00 12.41
N LEU A 120 9.56 11.12 11.54
CA LEU A 120 9.56 9.68 11.78
C LEU A 120 10.36 9.32 13.04
N GLN A 121 11.54 9.91 13.24
CA GLN A 121 12.33 9.71 14.45
C GLN A 121 11.54 10.08 15.72
N TYR A 122 10.84 11.20 15.72
CA TYR A 122 9.99 11.62 16.83
C TYR A 122 8.86 10.63 17.08
N LEU A 123 8.13 10.24 16.02
CA LEU A 123 7.00 9.32 16.10
C LEU A 123 7.42 7.93 16.58
N ILE A 124 8.50 7.38 16.04
CA ILE A 124 9.05 6.07 16.44
C ILE A 124 9.47 6.09 17.91
N ARG A 125 10.08 7.16 18.40
CA ARG A 125 10.43 7.31 19.82
C ARG A 125 9.20 7.37 20.71
N ARG A 126 8.10 7.95 20.22
CA ARG A 126 6.86 8.18 20.99
C ARG A 126 5.89 7.01 20.93
N ALA A 127 5.95 6.17 19.89
CA ALA A 127 5.03 5.06 19.69
C ALA A 127 5.20 3.96 20.76
N ASP A 128 4.09 3.38 21.18
CA ASP A 128 4.08 2.17 22.02
C ASP A 128 4.28 0.92 21.16
N HIS A 129 3.66 0.91 19.99
CA HIS A 129 3.79 -0.15 19.00
C HIS A 129 3.97 0.47 17.60
N VAL A 130 4.71 -0.22 16.75
CA VAL A 130 4.84 0.12 15.33
C VAL A 130 4.41 -1.08 14.50
N LEU A 131 3.67 -0.82 13.43
CA LEU A 131 3.20 -1.83 12.49
C LEU A 131 3.94 -1.65 11.16
N CYS A 132 4.24 -2.75 10.49
CA CYS A 132 4.75 -2.77 9.12
C CYS A 132 4.05 -3.89 8.33
N ALA A 133 4.16 -3.90 7.00
CA ALA A 133 3.39 -4.82 6.20
C ALA A 133 4.11 -6.14 5.85
N SER A 134 5.43 -6.21 6.01
CA SER A 134 6.22 -7.38 5.58
C SER A 134 7.48 -7.58 6.42
N ALA A 135 8.09 -8.76 6.32
CA ALA A 135 9.35 -9.06 6.98
C ALA A 135 10.53 -8.19 6.50
N PRO A 136 10.70 -7.88 5.20
CA PRO A 136 11.68 -6.90 4.76
C PRO A 136 11.48 -5.51 5.36
N GLN A 137 10.24 -5.01 5.41
CA GLN A 137 9.92 -3.76 6.08
C GLN A 137 10.24 -3.82 7.58
N ARG A 138 9.99 -4.96 8.21
CA ARG A 138 10.34 -5.14 9.62
C ARG A 138 11.83 -4.98 9.86
N ALA A 139 12.67 -5.59 9.03
CA ALA A 139 14.12 -5.43 9.12
C ALA A 139 14.55 -3.95 8.95
N HIS A 140 13.97 -3.25 7.98
CA HIS A 140 14.20 -1.82 7.76
C HIS A 140 13.82 -0.98 8.99
N TRP A 141 12.62 -1.19 9.56
CA TRP A 141 12.16 -0.44 10.71
C TRP A 141 12.88 -0.81 12.02
N LEU A 142 13.41 -2.03 12.16
CA LEU A 142 14.31 -2.39 13.28
C LEU A 142 15.58 -1.56 13.25
N GLY A 143 16.18 -1.31 12.08
CA GLY A 143 17.31 -0.40 11.94
C GLY A 143 16.97 1.03 12.41
N TRP A 144 15.80 1.54 12.02
CA TRP A 144 15.29 2.83 12.52
C TRP A 144 15.09 2.84 14.03
N MET A 145 14.53 1.78 14.59
CA MET A 145 14.34 1.65 16.05
C MET A 145 15.64 1.65 16.82
N GLY A 146 16.66 0.94 16.31
CA GLY A 146 18.01 0.98 16.84
C GLY A 146 18.58 2.40 16.85
N ALA A 147 18.54 3.08 15.69
CA ALA A 147 18.98 4.45 15.53
C ALA A 147 18.20 5.47 16.40
N CYS A 148 16.92 5.18 16.71
CA CYS A 148 16.08 5.99 17.58
C CYS A 148 16.22 5.65 19.07
N GLY A 149 17.06 4.69 19.45
CA GLY A 149 17.25 4.27 20.85
C GLY A 149 16.05 3.50 21.44
N ARG A 150 15.21 2.90 20.59
CA ARG A 150 14.07 2.09 21.03
C ARG A 150 14.45 0.65 21.37
N LEU A 151 15.54 0.14 20.81
CA LEU A 151 16.11 -1.14 21.17
C LEU A 151 17.11 -0.96 22.30
N SER A 152 16.84 -1.57 23.42
CA SER A 152 17.67 -1.52 24.62
C SER A 152 17.70 -2.91 25.30
N PRO A 153 18.69 -3.19 26.16
CA PRO A 153 18.69 -4.44 26.93
C PRO A 153 17.39 -4.66 27.71
N ARG A 154 16.79 -3.57 28.23
CA ARG A 154 15.51 -3.64 28.97
C ARG A 154 14.34 -3.98 28.04
N THR A 155 14.26 -3.36 26.88
CA THR A 155 13.20 -3.64 25.89
C THR A 155 13.28 -5.10 25.44
N LEU A 156 14.50 -5.59 25.14
CA LEU A 156 14.72 -6.94 24.63
C LEU A 156 14.65 -8.02 25.72
N ALA A 157 14.87 -7.71 27.00
CA ALA A 157 14.69 -8.67 28.07
C ALA A 157 13.26 -9.19 28.20
N GLY A 158 12.27 -8.34 27.95
CA GLY A 158 10.85 -8.71 27.98
C GLY A 158 10.25 -9.10 26.63
N ASP A 159 10.97 -8.82 25.54
CA ASP A 159 10.55 -9.07 24.15
C ASP A 159 11.79 -9.24 23.25
N PRO A 160 12.46 -10.42 23.30
CA PRO A 160 13.75 -10.65 22.61
C PRO A 160 13.72 -10.37 21.11
N GLU A 161 12.57 -10.59 20.50
CA GLU A 161 12.38 -10.36 19.07
C GLU A 161 11.83 -8.95 18.77
N ALA A 162 11.58 -8.14 19.80
CA ALA A 162 10.89 -6.84 19.67
C ALA A 162 9.53 -6.93 18.93
N SER A 163 8.84 -8.05 19.04
CA SER A 163 7.60 -8.33 18.32
C SER A 163 6.41 -7.50 18.81
N ARG A 164 6.42 -7.11 20.08
CA ARG A 164 5.44 -6.18 20.66
C ARG A 164 5.73 -4.74 20.25
N LEU A 165 7.02 -4.41 20.12
CA LEU A 165 7.43 -3.07 19.70
C LEU A 165 7.20 -2.84 18.21
N LEU A 166 7.50 -3.87 17.38
CA LEU A 166 7.37 -3.81 15.93
C LEU A 166 6.74 -5.10 15.40
N ALA A 167 5.49 -5.03 15.01
CA ALA A 167 4.74 -6.17 14.51
C ALA A 167 4.53 -6.12 13.00
N VAL A 168 4.54 -7.30 12.36
CA VAL A 168 4.14 -7.43 10.95
C VAL A 168 2.63 -7.58 10.89
N VAL A 169 1.98 -6.61 10.29
CA VAL A 169 0.53 -6.54 10.05
C VAL A 169 0.34 -6.30 8.56
N PRO A 170 0.31 -7.35 7.73
CA PRO A 170 0.18 -7.23 6.28
C PRO A 170 -1.19 -6.68 5.89
N PHE A 171 -1.34 -6.30 4.63
CA PHE A 171 -2.67 -6.14 4.05
C PHE A 171 -3.36 -7.50 3.95
N GLY A 172 -4.63 -7.52 4.27
CA GLY A 172 -5.47 -8.71 4.13
C GLY A 172 -6.25 -8.72 2.83
N LEU A 173 -6.98 -9.81 2.62
CA LEU A 173 -7.95 -9.99 1.55
C LEU A 173 -9.35 -10.01 2.14
N PRO A 174 -10.39 -9.61 1.38
CA PRO A 174 -11.77 -9.88 1.75
C PRO A 174 -11.98 -11.38 1.95
N GLU A 175 -12.79 -11.75 2.92
CA GLU A 175 -13.09 -13.16 3.23
C GLU A 175 -13.94 -13.81 2.14
N GLU A 176 -14.84 -13.01 1.55
CA GLU A 176 -15.63 -13.48 0.41
C GLU A 176 -14.85 -13.35 -0.89
N PRO A 177 -14.91 -14.35 -1.77
CA PRO A 177 -14.31 -14.25 -3.10
C PRO A 177 -15.02 -13.16 -3.93
N PRO A 178 -14.35 -12.61 -4.94
CA PRO A 178 -14.96 -11.62 -5.80
C PRO A 178 -16.14 -12.22 -6.56
N ARG A 179 -17.19 -11.42 -6.75
CA ARG A 179 -18.38 -11.83 -7.48
C ARG A 179 -18.30 -11.36 -8.92
N LYS A 180 -18.65 -12.24 -9.85
CA LYS A 180 -18.79 -11.87 -11.25
C LYS A 180 -20.07 -11.06 -11.41
N ASN A 181 -19.94 -9.86 -11.97
CA ASN A 181 -21.07 -9.00 -12.31
C ASN A 181 -20.89 -8.50 -13.75
N GLY A 182 -21.45 -9.23 -14.71
CA GLY A 182 -21.21 -8.99 -16.12
C GLY A 182 -19.78 -9.31 -16.54
N SER A 183 -19.31 -8.57 -17.55
CA SER A 183 -17.94 -8.62 -18.08
C SER A 183 -17.45 -7.21 -18.41
N PRO A 184 -17.28 -6.34 -17.40
CA PRO A 184 -17.03 -4.92 -17.60
C PRO A 184 -15.72 -4.65 -18.34
N LEU A 185 -14.65 -5.40 -18.04
CA LEU A 185 -13.35 -5.24 -18.69
C LEU A 185 -13.42 -5.65 -20.17
N ARG A 186 -14.01 -6.83 -20.44
CA ARG A 186 -14.14 -7.33 -21.83
C ARG A 186 -14.99 -6.38 -22.68
N HIS A 187 -16.06 -5.85 -22.11
CA HIS A 187 -16.91 -4.87 -22.77
C HIS A 187 -16.12 -3.56 -23.07
N ALA A 188 -15.40 -3.03 -22.07
CA ALA A 188 -14.68 -1.77 -22.20
C ALA A 188 -13.59 -1.77 -23.29
N ILE A 189 -12.98 -2.95 -23.58
CA ILE A 189 -11.95 -3.09 -24.61
C ILE A 189 -12.45 -3.81 -25.87
N ALA A 190 -13.74 -3.98 -26.03
CA ALA A 190 -14.37 -4.72 -27.13
C ALA A 190 -13.67 -6.08 -27.38
N ALA A 191 -13.45 -6.85 -26.31
CA ALA A 191 -12.80 -8.14 -26.38
C ALA A 191 -13.77 -9.23 -26.82
N SER A 192 -13.34 -10.08 -27.76
CA SER A 192 -14.09 -11.29 -28.12
C SER A 192 -13.85 -12.42 -27.10
N PRO A 193 -14.70 -13.47 -27.09
CA PRO A 193 -14.53 -14.59 -26.16
C PRO A 193 -13.16 -15.28 -26.23
N ASP A 194 -12.57 -15.33 -27.42
CA ASP A 194 -11.26 -15.98 -27.65
C ASP A 194 -10.06 -15.10 -27.33
N ASP A 195 -10.25 -13.80 -27.03
CA ASP A 195 -9.15 -12.94 -26.68
C ASP A 195 -8.62 -13.28 -25.27
N ARG A 196 -7.29 -13.27 -25.13
CA ARG A 196 -6.61 -13.32 -23.85
C ARG A 196 -6.39 -11.91 -23.33
N ILE A 197 -6.69 -11.67 -22.05
CA ILE A 197 -6.59 -10.34 -21.45
C ILE A 197 -5.53 -10.34 -20.37
N ALA A 198 -4.47 -9.57 -20.61
CA ALA A 198 -3.53 -9.14 -19.61
C ALA A 198 -4.04 -7.84 -18.97
N LEU A 199 -4.07 -7.75 -17.62
CA LEU A 199 -4.61 -6.61 -16.90
C LEU A 199 -3.57 -5.95 -16.02
N TRP A 200 -3.35 -4.66 -16.23
CA TRP A 200 -2.69 -3.80 -15.26
C TRP A 200 -3.75 -3.17 -14.34
N ALA A 201 -3.90 -3.73 -13.15
CA ALA A 201 -4.93 -3.32 -12.20
C ALA A 201 -4.42 -2.21 -11.27
N GLY A 202 -4.68 -0.95 -11.59
CA GLY A 202 -4.38 0.19 -10.73
C GLY A 202 -3.57 1.30 -11.39
N GLY A 203 -3.31 2.38 -10.65
CA GLY A 203 -2.68 3.60 -11.16
C GLY A 203 -1.31 3.39 -11.81
N LEU A 204 -0.96 4.32 -12.68
CA LEU A 204 0.32 4.37 -13.38
C LEU A 204 1.23 5.39 -12.70
N TRP A 205 2.00 4.94 -11.71
CA TRP A 205 2.88 5.80 -10.91
C TRP A 205 4.30 5.85 -11.52
N ASP A 206 5.03 6.96 -11.33
CA ASP A 206 6.35 7.17 -11.95
C ASP A 206 7.44 6.20 -11.49
N TRP A 207 7.30 5.55 -10.32
CA TRP A 207 8.20 4.49 -9.86
C TRP A 207 7.86 3.10 -10.42
N MET A 208 6.76 2.99 -11.14
CA MET A 208 6.39 1.78 -11.89
C MET A 208 6.93 1.84 -13.32
N ASP A 209 6.85 0.70 -14.01
CA ASP A 209 7.25 0.58 -15.41
C ASP A 209 6.11 0.03 -16.29
N PRO A 210 5.03 0.80 -16.50
CA PRO A 210 3.95 0.37 -17.38
C PRO A 210 4.41 0.28 -18.84
N ALA A 211 5.45 1.02 -19.27
CA ALA A 211 6.03 0.91 -20.59
C ALA A 211 6.69 -0.46 -20.82
N LEU A 212 7.31 -1.04 -19.79
CA LEU A 212 7.81 -2.42 -19.85
C LEU A 212 6.67 -3.42 -20.12
N ALA A 213 5.53 -3.26 -19.43
CA ALA A 213 4.36 -4.12 -19.65
C ALA A 213 3.83 -4.01 -21.10
N VAL A 214 3.83 -2.81 -21.67
CA VAL A 214 3.46 -2.56 -23.07
C VAL A 214 4.43 -3.26 -24.03
N ARG A 215 5.74 -3.07 -23.86
CA ARG A 215 6.77 -3.72 -24.69
C ARG A 215 6.71 -5.26 -24.58
N ALA A 216 6.59 -5.78 -23.36
CA ALA A 216 6.44 -7.22 -23.12
C ALA A 216 5.18 -7.80 -23.76
N THR A 217 4.08 -7.04 -23.76
CA THR A 217 2.84 -7.48 -24.42
C THR A 217 3.03 -7.54 -25.96
N ALA A 218 3.74 -6.58 -26.55
CA ALA A 218 4.03 -6.62 -27.99
C ALA A 218 4.80 -7.89 -28.37
N LEU A 219 5.84 -8.24 -27.59
CA LEU A 219 6.60 -9.48 -27.78
C LEU A 219 5.76 -10.75 -27.53
N ALA A 220 4.94 -10.74 -26.49
CA ALA A 220 4.06 -11.87 -26.16
C ALA A 220 3.02 -12.13 -27.27
N ARG A 221 2.56 -11.10 -27.96
CA ARG A 221 1.60 -11.21 -29.07
C ARG A 221 2.15 -11.97 -30.29
N GLU A 222 3.46 -12.06 -30.48
CA GLU A 222 4.05 -12.90 -31.53
C GLU A 222 3.70 -14.38 -31.33
N ARG A 223 3.52 -14.81 -30.06
CA ARG A 223 3.18 -16.19 -29.66
C ARG A 223 1.70 -16.35 -29.27
N VAL A 224 1.07 -15.28 -28.81
CA VAL A 224 -0.36 -15.23 -28.45
C VAL A 224 -1.02 -14.07 -29.21
N PRO A 225 -1.34 -14.23 -30.50
CA PRO A 225 -1.77 -13.11 -31.37
C PRO A 225 -3.01 -12.38 -30.89
N ARG A 226 -3.89 -13.06 -30.15
CA ARG A 226 -5.14 -12.50 -29.58
C ARG A 226 -4.99 -11.95 -28.17
N LEU A 227 -3.76 -11.74 -27.69
CA LEU A 227 -3.50 -11.11 -26.40
C LEU A 227 -3.83 -9.60 -26.47
N LYS A 228 -4.58 -9.10 -25.52
CA LYS A 228 -4.84 -7.68 -25.27
C LYS A 228 -4.29 -7.29 -23.92
N LEU A 229 -3.70 -6.11 -23.80
CA LEU A 229 -3.31 -5.48 -22.55
C LEU A 229 -4.29 -4.37 -22.22
N ALA A 230 -4.94 -4.44 -21.08
CA ALA A 230 -5.75 -3.37 -20.52
C ALA A 230 -5.04 -2.74 -19.34
N LEU A 231 -4.87 -1.41 -19.36
CA LEU A 231 -4.32 -0.65 -18.25
C LEU A 231 -5.43 0.20 -17.64
N LEU A 232 -5.75 -0.04 -16.36
CA LEU A 232 -6.66 0.81 -15.60
C LEU A 232 -5.92 2.11 -15.24
N ALA A 233 -5.90 3.05 -16.18
CA ALA A 233 -5.13 4.29 -16.11
C ALA A 233 -5.94 5.45 -15.50
N GLY A 234 -7.17 5.19 -15.07
CA GLY A 234 -8.08 6.20 -14.51
C GLY A 234 -7.47 6.89 -13.29
N GLN A 235 -7.48 8.21 -13.34
CA GLN A 235 -7.10 9.01 -12.19
C GLN A 235 -8.24 9.01 -11.18
N ARG A 236 -7.88 8.94 -9.91
CA ARG A 236 -8.84 9.09 -8.84
C ARG A 236 -9.52 10.46 -8.95
N PRO A 237 -10.86 10.51 -8.99
CA PRO A 237 -11.58 11.78 -9.06
C PRO A 237 -11.20 12.73 -7.92
N GLY A 238 -10.89 13.98 -8.24
CA GLY A 238 -10.52 14.99 -7.24
C GLY A 238 -9.05 15.02 -6.84
N THR A 239 -8.20 14.15 -7.39
CA THR A 239 -6.75 14.22 -7.20
C THR A 239 -6.08 14.73 -8.46
N ALA A 240 -5.60 15.98 -8.44
CA ALA A 240 -4.67 16.46 -9.45
C ALA A 240 -3.25 16.09 -9.01
N ALA A 241 -2.64 15.13 -9.68
CA ALA A 241 -1.20 14.87 -9.54
C ALA A 241 -0.50 15.13 -10.88
N PRO A 242 -0.22 16.41 -11.24
CA PRO A 242 0.42 16.74 -12.53
C PRO A 242 1.82 16.13 -12.69
N LYS A 243 2.46 15.76 -11.59
CA LYS A 243 3.87 15.30 -11.54
C LYS A 243 4.04 13.78 -11.66
N MET A 244 2.99 13.00 -11.85
CA MET A 244 3.07 11.53 -11.87
C MET A 244 2.55 10.94 -13.19
N ARG A 245 2.84 11.64 -14.30
CA ARG A 245 2.37 11.26 -15.64
C ARG A 245 3.46 10.70 -16.55
N ALA A 246 4.74 10.88 -16.21
CA ALA A 246 5.85 10.50 -17.10
C ALA A 246 5.80 9.00 -17.45
N ALA A 247 5.56 8.12 -16.50
CA ALA A 247 5.43 6.69 -16.75
C ALA A 247 4.21 6.35 -17.61
N ALA A 248 3.09 7.04 -17.42
CA ALA A 248 1.89 6.87 -18.22
C ALA A 248 2.08 7.36 -19.65
N ASP A 249 2.75 8.50 -19.82
CA ASP A 249 3.05 9.08 -21.14
C ASP A 249 4.05 8.21 -21.91
N GLU A 250 5.08 7.68 -21.22
CA GLU A 250 6.02 6.71 -21.80
C GLU A 250 5.30 5.43 -22.27
N ALA A 251 4.39 4.90 -21.45
CA ALA A 251 3.61 3.72 -21.79
C ALA A 251 2.67 3.98 -22.97
N ARG A 252 2.03 5.16 -23.05
CA ARG A 252 1.19 5.54 -24.19
C ARG A 252 2.00 5.70 -25.46
N ALA A 253 3.19 6.28 -25.38
CA ALA A 253 4.09 6.43 -26.53
C ALA A 253 4.60 5.08 -27.07
N ALA A 254 4.75 4.08 -26.20
CA ALA A 254 5.15 2.72 -26.57
C ALA A 254 3.98 1.85 -27.04
N ALA A 255 2.73 2.33 -26.93
CA ALA A 255 1.55 1.54 -27.20
C ALA A 255 1.42 1.16 -28.70
N GLY A 256 1.07 -0.10 -28.92
CA GLY A 256 0.79 -0.67 -30.23
C GLY A 256 -0.56 -1.40 -30.26
N PRO A 257 -0.81 -2.20 -31.31
CA PRO A 257 -2.06 -2.96 -31.43
C PRO A 257 -2.34 -3.84 -30.22
N GLY A 258 -3.59 -3.83 -29.75
CA GLY A 258 -4.03 -4.65 -28.60
C GLY A 258 -3.72 -4.05 -27.23
N VAL A 259 -3.23 -2.80 -27.14
CA VAL A 259 -3.03 -2.08 -25.88
C VAL A 259 -4.16 -1.07 -25.67
N HIS A 260 -4.83 -1.14 -24.53
CA HIS A 260 -5.99 -0.33 -24.20
C HIS A 260 -5.75 0.42 -22.87
N PHE A 261 -5.79 1.75 -22.91
CA PHE A 261 -5.77 2.59 -21.70
C PHE A 261 -7.20 2.96 -21.33
N LEU A 262 -7.62 2.55 -20.17
CA LEU A 262 -8.95 2.84 -19.64
C LEU A 262 -8.83 3.95 -18.61
N ASP A 263 -9.23 5.16 -18.99
CA ASP A 263 -9.18 6.37 -18.16
C ASP A 263 -10.35 6.44 -17.15
N THR A 264 -10.87 5.28 -16.77
CA THR A 264 -11.97 5.12 -15.83
C THR A 264 -11.43 4.70 -14.46
N TRP A 265 -11.86 5.37 -13.40
CA TRP A 265 -11.64 4.92 -12.04
C TRP A 265 -12.62 3.79 -11.73
N VAL A 266 -12.11 2.65 -11.30
CA VAL A 266 -12.93 1.50 -10.87
C VAL A 266 -13.15 1.60 -9.36
N PRO A 267 -14.39 1.72 -8.87
CA PRO A 267 -14.70 1.73 -7.45
C PRO A 267 -14.22 0.45 -6.75
N TYR A 268 -13.84 0.58 -5.48
CA TYR A 268 -13.29 -0.54 -4.71
C TYR A 268 -14.20 -1.78 -4.72
N GLN A 269 -15.53 -1.59 -4.58
CA GLN A 269 -16.50 -2.70 -4.57
C GLN A 269 -16.68 -3.39 -5.92
N GLU A 270 -16.40 -2.69 -7.03
CA GLU A 270 -16.60 -3.20 -8.38
C GLU A 270 -15.37 -3.91 -8.95
N ARG A 271 -14.19 -3.70 -8.33
CA ARG A 271 -12.90 -4.19 -8.84
C ARG A 271 -12.87 -5.70 -9.08
N GLY A 272 -13.63 -6.47 -8.29
CA GLY A 272 -13.68 -7.92 -8.42
C GLY A 272 -14.17 -8.40 -9.78
N ALA A 273 -15.20 -7.77 -10.34
CA ALA A 273 -15.72 -8.11 -11.65
C ALA A 273 -14.71 -7.86 -12.78
N TRP A 274 -13.95 -6.76 -12.66
CA TRP A 274 -12.88 -6.42 -13.62
C TRP A 274 -11.72 -7.42 -13.57
N LEU A 275 -11.31 -7.83 -12.38
CA LEU A 275 -10.24 -8.82 -12.20
C LEU A 275 -10.65 -10.20 -12.72
N LEU A 276 -11.92 -10.59 -12.53
CA LEU A 276 -12.44 -11.89 -12.99
C LEU A 276 -12.57 -12.00 -14.51
N ASP A 277 -12.56 -10.88 -15.23
CA ASP A 277 -12.58 -10.85 -16.69
C ASP A 277 -11.20 -11.05 -17.32
N ALA A 278 -10.13 -10.92 -16.54
CA ALA A 278 -8.76 -11.04 -17.01
C ALA A 278 -8.25 -12.49 -16.94
N ASP A 279 -7.30 -12.81 -17.82
CA ASP A 279 -6.61 -14.09 -17.85
C ASP A 279 -5.30 -14.05 -17.04
N VAL A 280 -4.55 -12.92 -17.11
CA VAL A 280 -3.26 -12.71 -16.45
C VAL A 280 -3.19 -11.27 -15.93
N ALA A 281 -2.73 -11.07 -14.71
CA ALA A 281 -2.35 -9.75 -14.23
C ALA A 281 -0.92 -9.41 -14.66
N VAL A 282 -0.66 -8.13 -14.95
CA VAL A 282 0.69 -7.63 -15.25
C VAL A 282 1.06 -6.50 -14.30
N SER A 283 2.24 -6.57 -13.69
CA SER A 283 2.76 -5.51 -12.82
C SER A 283 4.27 -5.39 -12.97
N ALA A 284 4.76 -4.22 -13.34
CA ALA A 284 6.18 -3.97 -13.49
C ALA A 284 6.63 -2.73 -12.71
N HIS A 285 7.82 -2.78 -12.14
CA HIS A 285 8.42 -1.69 -11.36
C HIS A 285 9.85 -1.47 -11.84
N LYS A 286 10.27 -0.20 -11.79
CA LYS A 286 11.67 0.16 -11.94
C LYS A 286 12.45 -0.32 -10.71
N PRO A 287 13.71 -0.80 -10.85
CA PRO A 287 14.50 -1.23 -9.71
C PRO A 287 14.80 -0.03 -8.80
N SER A 288 14.49 -0.17 -7.52
CA SER A 288 14.76 0.85 -6.50
C SER A 288 14.69 0.25 -5.10
N LEU A 289 15.28 0.93 -4.11
CA LEU A 289 15.15 0.54 -2.71
C LEU A 289 13.68 0.60 -2.23
N GLU A 290 12.88 1.48 -2.80
CA GLU A 290 11.44 1.52 -2.53
C GLU A 290 10.77 0.23 -3.03
N ALA A 291 11.06 -0.18 -4.27
CA ALA A 291 10.48 -1.39 -4.86
C ALA A 291 10.81 -2.66 -4.04
N GLU A 292 12.01 -2.76 -3.47
CA GLU A 292 12.41 -3.90 -2.62
C GLU A 292 11.59 -3.99 -1.33
N LEU A 293 11.21 -2.84 -0.76
CA LEU A 293 10.45 -2.76 0.49
C LEU A 293 8.96 -2.53 0.28
N ALA A 294 8.50 -2.25 -0.94
CA ALA A 294 7.10 -2.02 -1.24
C ALA A 294 6.24 -3.26 -0.92
N PHE A 295 5.03 -3.00 -0.46
CA PHE A 295 4.00 -4.02 -0.34
C PHE A 295 2.98 -3.81 -1.45
N ARG A 296 3.17 -4.51 -2.59
CA ARG A 296 2.42 -4.26 -3.84
C ARG A 296 0.97 -4.73 -3.73
N THR A 297 0.11 -3.92 -3.14
CA THR A 297 -1.30 -4.25 -2.86
C THR A 297 -2.09 -4.69 -4.09
N ARG A 298 -1.72 -4.26 -5.31
CA ARG A 298 -2.35 -4.74 -6.55
C ARG A 298 -2.19 -6.25 -6.78
N LEU A 299 -1.07 -6.84 -6.32
CA LEU A 299 -0.88 -8.29 -6.39
C LEU A 299 -1.81 -9.03 -5.41
N LEU A 300 -2.21 -8.38 -4.31
CA LEU A 300 -3.22 -8.93 -3.41
C LEU A 300 -4.60 -8.98 -4.05
N ASP A 301 -5.00 -7.95 -4.77
CA ASP A 301 -6.28 -7.97 -5.48
C ASP A 301 -6.29 -9.08 -6.54
N CYS A 302 -5.16 -9.30 -7.23
CA CYS A 302 -5.01 -10.43 -8.15
C CYS A 302 -5.13 -11.77 -7.42
N LEU A 303 -4.45 -11.91 -6.27
CA LEU A 303 -4.52 -13.12 -5.44
C LEU A 303 -5.96 -13.38 -4.96
N TRP A 304 -6.69 -12.34 -4.52
CA TRP A 304 -8.09 -12.44 -4.14
C TRP A 304 -9.00 -12.94 -5.27
N ALA A 305 -8.75 -12.48 -6.50
CA ALA A 305 -9.49 -12.91 -7.68
C ALA A 305 -8.97 -14.24 -8.27
N ALA A 306 -8.02 -14.88 -7.63
CA ALA A 306 -7.28 -16.02 -8.17
C ALA A 306 -6.76 -15.77 -9.60
N LEU A 307 -6.31 -14.55 -9.87
CA LEU A 307 -5.76 -14.11 -11.15
C LEU A 307 -4.24 -14.29 -11.13
N PRO A 308 -3.67 -15.18 -11.98
CA PRO A 308 -2.22 -15.36 -12.06
C PRO A 308 -1.51 -14.06 -12.44
N ALA A 309 -0.33 -13.81 -11.87
CA ALA A 309 0.39 -12.56 -12.09
C ALA A 309 1.74 -12.77 -12.78
N ALA A 310 1.98 -12.04 -13.88
CA ALA A 310 3.28 -11.83 -14.46
C ALA A 310 3.82 -10.49 -13.94
N CYS A 311 4.92 -10.50 -13.19
CA CYS A 311 5.41 -9.29 -12.55
C CYS A 311 6.93 -9.22 -12.49
N THR A 312 7.48 -8.00 -12.33
CA THR A 312 8.91 -7.87 -12.05
C THR A 312 9.24 -8.37 -10.65
N SER A 313 10.39 -9.02 -10.51
CA SER A 313 10.96 -9.40 -9.22
C SER A 313 11.39 -8.17 -8.41
N GLY A 314 11.78 -8.40 -7.14
CA GLY A 314 12.40 -7.40 -6.28
C GLY A 314 11.59 -7.04 -5.04
N ASP A 315 10.30 -7.40 -4.94
CA ASP A 315 9.49 -7.19 -3.75
C ASP A 315 9.04 -8.49 -3.08
N PHE A 316 8.55 -8.33 -1.85
CA PHE A 316 8.11 -9.46 -1.02
C PHE A 316 6.98 -10.29 -1.66
N LEU A 317 5.96 -9.64 -2.21
CA LEU A 317 4.79 -10.36 -2.76
C LEU A 317 5.11 -11.05 -4.09
N ALA A 318 5.94 -10.44 -4.94
CA ALA A 318 6.41 -11.07 -6.17
C ALA A 318 7.23 -12.34 -5.86
N ALA A 319 8.18 -12.25 -4.93
CA ALA A 319 8.99 -13.40 -4.50
C ALA A 319 8.14 -14.51 -3.88
N GLU A 320 7.14 -14.15 -3.08
CA GLU A 320 6.22 -15.11 -2.50
C GLU A 320 5.32 -15.76 -3.54
N GLY A 321 4.81 -14.98 -4.49
CA GLY A 321 3.97 -15.47 -5.58
C GLY A 321 4.71 -16.46 -6.49
N GLU A 322 5.98 -16.19 -6.81
CA GLU A 322 6.85 -17.10 -7.55
C GLU A 322 7.04 -18.41 -6.78
N ARG A 323 7.43 -18.33 -5.50
CA ARG A 323 7.65 -19.49 -4.64
C ARG A 323 6.38 -20.35 -4.47
N GLN A 324 5.22 -19.72 -4.37
CA GLN A 324 3.92 -20.40 -4.23
C GLN A 324 3.32 -20.81 -5.58
N GLY A 325 3.85 -20.35 -6.69
CA GLY A 325 3.46 -20.72 -8.06
C GLY A 325 2.22 -20.04 -8.60
N TRP A 326 1.69 -18.99 -7.95
CA TRP A 326 0.58 -18.19 -8.47
C TRP A 326 1.05 -16.97 -9.27
N ALA A 327 2.34 -16.64 -9.21
CA ALA A 327 2.95 -15.62 -10.04
C ALA A 327 4.17 -16.17 -10.80
N ARG A 328 4.55 -15.49 -11.87
CA ARG A 328 5.81 -15.64 -12.60
C ARG A 328 6.53 -14.30 -12.55
N THR A 329 7.80 -14.34 -12.12
CA THR A 329 8.59 -13.11 -12.05
C THR A 329 9.53 -12.97 -13.26
N ALA A 330 9.79 -11.71 -13.60
CA ALA A 330 10.73 -11.30 -14.63
C ALA A 330 11.76 -10.34 -14.03
N SER A 331 12.94 -10.24 -14.60
CA SER A 331 13.92 -9.24 -14.21
C SER A 331 13.39 -7.83 -14.52
N PRO A 332 13.54 -6.84 -13.62
CA PRO A 332 13.18 -5.47 -13.92
C PRO A 332 13.86 -4.94 -15.18
N GLY A 333 13.10 -4.29 -16.06
CA GLY A 333 13.61 -3.77 -17.35
C GLY A 333 13.69 -4.78 -18.49
N ASP A 334 13.54 -6.09 -18.22
CA ASP A 334 13.62 -7.14 -19.24
C ASP A 334 12.23 -7.47 -19.81
N ALA A 335 11.95 -6.93 -21.00
CA ALA A 335 10.70 -7.14 -21.70
C ALA A 335 10.52 -8.58 -22.21
N ASN A 336 11.62 -9.27 -22.59
CA ASN A 336 11.56 -10.66 -23.06
C ASN A 336 11.16 -11.59 -21.90
N SER A 337 11.81 -11.46 -20.74
CA SER A 337 11.48 -12.26 -19.56
C SER A 337 10.03 -12.02 -19.10
N LEU A 338 9.54 -10.78 -19.14
CA LEU A 338 8.15 -10.49 -18.79
C LEU A 338 7.17 -11.03 -19.84
N ALA A 339 7.53 -10.99 -21.13
CA ALA A 339 6.74 -11.60 -22.20
C ALA A 339 6.63 -13.12 -22.03
N ASP A 340 7.74 -13.79 -21.70
CA ASP A 340 7.75 -15.23 -21.39
C ASP A 340 6.84 -15.59 -20.23
N ALA A 341 6.86 -14.79 -19.16
CA ALA A 341 5.96 -14.97 -18.01
C ALA A 341 4.48 -14.82 -18.43
N ILE A 342 4.16 -13.80 -19.24
CA ILE A 342 2.79 -13.59 -19.76
C ILE A 342 2.35 -14.76 -20.61
N VAL A 343 3.16 -15.19 -21.57
CA VAL A 343 2.85 -16.30 -22.49
C VAL A 343 2.61 -17.59 -21.71
N THR A 344 3.50 -17.91 -20.78
CA THR A 344 3.36 -19.11 -19.92
C THR A 344 2.04 -19.09 -19.15
N LEU A 345 1.67 -17.93 -18.59
CA LEU A 345 0.41 -17.81 -17.84
C LEU A 345 -0.83 -17.69 -18.74
N CYS A 346 -0.67 -17.47 -20.06
CA CYS A 346 -1.76 -17.59 -21.04
C CYS A 346 -2.06 -19.03 -21.43
N GLU A 347 -1.15 -19.97 -21.22
CA GLU A 347 -1.37 -21.39 -21.49
C GLU A 347 -2.46 -21.96 -20.54
N PRO A 348 -3.50 -22.65 -21.07
CA PRO A 348 -4.64 -23.06 -20.23
C PRO A 348 -4.25 -23.89 -19.00
N ALA A 349 -3.35 -24.87 -19.15
CA ALA A 349 -2.94 -25.74 -18.06
C ALA A 349 -2.11 -24.99 -16.99
N ALA A 350 -1.19 -24.13 -17.40
CA ALA A 350 -0.38 -23.31 -16.51
C ALA A 350 -1.24 -22.26 -15.78
N ASN A 351 -2.20 -21.65 -16.48
CA ASN A 351 -3.14 -20.69 -15.91
C ASN A 351 -3.99 -21.32 -14.81
N GLU A 352 -4.65 -22.44 -15.09
CA GLU A 352 -5.52 -23.10 -14.09
C GLU A 352 -4.72 -23.61 -12.89
N LYS A 353 -3.51 -24.11 -13.09
CA LYS A 353 -2.60 -24.47 -11.99
C LYS A 353 -2.31 -23.26 -11.12
N ALA A 354 -1.93 -22.13 -11.72
CA ALA A 354 -1.63 -20.91 -10.99
C ALA A 354 -2.86 -20.34 -10.26
N ARG A 355 -4.04 -20.37 -10.89
CA ARG A 355 -5.32 -20.00 -10.24
C ARG A 355 -5.62 -20.86 -9.02
N THR A 356 -5.41 -22.16 -9.11
CA THR A 356 -5.61 -23.09 -7.99
C THR A 356 -4.68 -22.76 -6.82
N LEU A 357 -3.39 -22.50 -7.11
CA LEU A 357 -2.42 -22.12 -6.10
C LEU A 357 -2.72 -20.74 -5.49
N ALA A 358 -3.21 -19.79 -6.30
CA ALA A 358 -3.68 -18.49 -5.81
C ALA A 358 -4.86 -18.64 -4.82
N ARG A 359 -5.84 -19.49 -5.11
CA ARG A 359 -6.97 -19.76 -4.19
C ARG A 359 -6.50 -20.35 -2.85
N VAL A 360 -5.47 -21.18 -2.86
CA VAL A 360 -4.86 -21.73 -1.63
C VAL A 360 -4.18 -20.63 -0.84
N ALA A 361 -3.32 -19.85 -1.51
CA ALA A 361 -2.55 -18.77 -0.88
C ALA A 361 -3.44 -17.65 -0.32
N ALA A 362 -4.57 -17.35 -0.98
CA ALA A 362 -5.52 -16.33 -0.54
C ALA A 362 -6.12 -16.63 0.84
N LYS A 363 -6.38 -17.90 1.17
CA LYS A 363 -6.96 -18.31 2.46
C LYS A 363 -6.12 -17.94 3.68
N GLU A 364 -4.82 -17.78 3.48
CA GLU A 364 -3.87 -17.45 4.53
C GLU A 364 -3.83 -15.93 4.85
N ARG A 365 -4.45 -15.08 4.02
CA ARG A 365 -4.24 -13.62 4.01
C ARG A 365 -5.53 -12.85 4.26
N THR A 366 -6.19 -13.08 5.38
CA THR A 366 -7.42 -12.37 5.73
C THR A 366 -7.15 -11.09 6.50
N TRP A 367 -8.02 -10.09 6.36
CA TRP A 367 -7.99 -8.89 7.20
C TRP A 367 -8.19 -9.23 8.68
N GLN A 368 -8.92 -10.31 8.98
CA GLN A 368 -9.11 -10.76 10.36
C GLN A 368 -7.78 -11.10 11.04
N ARG A 369 -6.91 -11.87 10.38
CA ARG A 369 -5.57 -12.19 10.91
C ARG A 369 -4.73 -10.94 11.19
N SER A 370 -4.79 -9.96 10.29
CA SER A 370 -4.09 -8.68 10.46
C SER A 370 -4.65 -7.90 11.64
N ALA A 371 -5.97 -7.86 11.79
CA ALA A 371 -6.62 -7.18 12.90
C ALA A 371 -6.37 -7.89 14.24
N ASP A 372 -6.33 -9.23 14.28
CA ASP A 372 -6.04 -10.00 15.49
C ASP A 372 -4.66 -9.64 16.06
N THR A 373 -3.66 -9.40 15.19
CA THR A 373 -2.36 -8.91 15.62
C THR A 373 -2.47 -7.53 16.30
N VAL A 374 -3.22 -6.60 15.70
CA VAL A 374 -3.44 -5.26 16.27
C VAL A 374 -4.19 -5.34 17.61
N LEU A 375 -5.24 -6.16 17.65
CA LEU A 375 -6.02 -6.42 18.89
C LEU A 375 -5.11 -6.95 20.00
N GLY A 376 -4.29 -7.97 19.70
CA GLY A 376 -3.35 -8.52 20.66
C GLY A 376 -2.34 -7.49 21.19
N LEU A 377 -1.87 -6.56 20.35
CA LEU A 377 -1.02 -5.45 20.80
C LEU A 377 -1.77 -4.47 21.70
N LEU A 378 -3.03 -4.18 21.38
CA LEU A 378 -3.86 -3.27 22.18
C LEU A 378 -4.26 -3.87 23.55
N GLU A 379 -4.27 -5.16 23.71
CA GLU A 379 -4.56 -5.87 24.97
C GLU A 379 -3.32 -5.99 25.87
N GLN A 380 -2.11 -5.91 25.31
CA GLN A 380 -0.86 -6.01 26.07
C GLN A 380 -0.51 -4.69 26.77
N ALA A 381 0.34 -4.75 27.79
CA ALA A 381 0.88 -3.54 28.40
C ALA A 381 1.70 -2.72 27.39
N PRO A 382 1.66 -1.38 27.43
CA PRO A 382 2.46 -0.54 26.58
C PRO A 382 3.94 -0.89 26.69
N SER A 383 4.67 -0.81 25.57
CA SER A 383 6.12 -0.96 25.60
C SER A 383 6.75 0.20 26.38
N GLU A 384 7.83 -0.06 27.11
CA GLU A 384 8.56 1.01 27.78
C GLU A 384 9.00 2.08 26.76
N ARG A 385 8.63 3.32 27.01
CA ARG A 385 9.12 4.46 26.27
C ARG A 385 10.47 4.86 26.85
N PRO A 386 11.53 4.98 26.03
CA PRO A 386 12.78 5.48 26.55
C PRO A 386 12.58 6.88 27.10
N VAL A 387 13.10 7.14 28.29
CA VAL A 387 13.24 8.49 28.79
C VAL A 387 14.36 9.16 27.96
N VAL A 388 13.99 9.57 26.74
CA VAL A 388 14.91 10.35 25.93
C VAL A 388 14.76 11.80 26.36
N ILE A 389 15.73 12.32 27.06
CA ILE A 389 15.95 13.76 27.16
C ILE A 389 16.42 14.19 25.78
N ASP A 390 15.49 14.34 24.84
CA ASP A 390 15.79 14.75 23.49
C ASP A 390 15.99 16.26 23.45
N ARG A 391 17.25 16.69 23.51
CA ARG A 391 17.63 18.09 23.29
C ARG A 391 17.22 18.62 21.91
N GLN A 392 16.75 17.74 21.01
CA GLN A 392 16.29 18.12 19.66
C GLN A 392 14.78 18.44 19.61
N THR A 393 13.99 18.10 20.62
CA THR A 393 12.55 18.40 20.65
C THR A 393 12.23 19.88 20.47
N PRO A 394 12.97 20.82 21.10
CA PRO A 394 12.79 22.26 20.85
C PRO A 394 13.11 22.67 19.40
N ALA A 395 14.13 22.07 18.79
CA ALA A 395 14.51 22.37 17.40
C ALA A 395 13.45 21.89 16.40
N ILE A 396 12.78 20.75 16.68
CA ILE A 396 11.66 20.24 15.89
C ILE A 396 10.48 21.20 16.00
N ALA A 397 10.13 21.63 17.21
CA ALA A 397 9.05 22.60 17.43
C ALA A 397 9.31 23.93 16.71
N ALA A 398 10.55 24.44 16.77
CA ALA A 398 10.94 25.66 16.07
C ALA A 398 10.89 25.51 14.53
N ALA A 399 11.24 24.34 13.99
CA ALA A 399 11.12 24.06 12.55
C ALA A 399 9.65 24.05 12.08
N PHE A 400 8.74 23.52 12.92
CA PHE A 400 7.30 23.57 12.67
C PHE A 400 6.76 25.00 12.66
N ALA A 401 7.13 25.80 13.67
CA ALA A 401 6.71 27.20 13.76
C ALA A 401 7.16 27.98 12.51
N ARG A 402 8.40 27.80 12.04
CA ARG A 402 8.92 28.45 10.82
C ARG A 402 8.16 28.03 9.57
N LYS A 403 7.76 26.78 9.43
CA LYS A 403 7.00 26.30 8.27
C LYS A 403 5.58 26.85 8.28
N ALA A 404 4.92 26.91 9.44
CA ALA A 404 3.60 27.53 9.60
C ALA A 404 3.62 29.02 9.27
N ILE A 405 4.62 29.74 9.73
CA ILE A 405 4.81 31.17 9.43
C ILE A 405 5.06 31.41 7.93
N ARG A 406 5.89 30.59 7.28
CA ARG A 406 6.10 30.70 5.81
C ARG A 406 4.84 30.39 4.99
N LYS A 407 3.94 29.55 5.49
CA LYS A 407 2.66 29.25 4.82
C LYS A 407 1.62 30.36 5.01
N LEU A 408 1.74 31.14 6.09
CA LEU A 408 0.89 32.33 6.35
C LEU A 408 1.37 33.59 5.62
N LEU A 409 2.64 33.64 5.20
CA LEU A 409 3.26 34.75 4.49
C LEU A 409 3.30 34.57 2.96
N ARG A 410 2.78 33.46 2.44
CA ARG A 410 2.50 33.17 1.02
C ARG A 410 0.99 33.19 0.77
#